data_17fc1e787e49b811425e0c00aa019ec3
#
_entry.id   17fc1e787e49b811425e0c00aa019ec3
#
_cell.length_a   1.000
_cell.length_b   1.000
_cell.length_c   1.000
_cell.angle_alpha   90.00
_cell.angle_beta   90.00
_cell.angle_gamma   90.00
#
_symmetry.space_group_name_H-M   'P 1'
#
loop_
_entity.id
_entity.type
_entity.pdbx_description
1 polymer ?
#
loop_
_entity_poly.entity_id
_entity_poly.type
_entity_poly.pdbx_seq_one_letter_code
_entity_poly.pdbx_strand_id
1 'polypeptide(L)'
;MSVPPKFAGLKLSASAPQASQHTLELYLDYVCPFSAKMFNTFYAMSPQIALQYGPRLQVLFRQHIQPWHPSSTLTHEAGVAVLRLAPEKFWDFSAALFKRQTEFFDVSVVNETRNATYGRLAKIAGSVGLDEKKFLDLLRIPEAPGDDGHLNVGNQITNDLKWIIKTDRVIGVHVSPTVFFNGVEERGVSSSFTEAQWAEWLAQNVV
;
A
#
# COMPACT_ATOMS: atom_id res chain seq x y z
N MET A 1 5.60 -14.28 5.54
CA MET A 1 6.39 -13.53 6.55
C MET A 1 5.45 -12.82 7.52
N SER A 2 5.81 -12.74 8.80
CA SER A 2 5.03 -11.96 9.77
C SER A 2 5.13 -10.46 9.47
N VAL A 3 4.08 -9.72 9.75
CA VAL A 3 4.05 -8.25 9.63
C VAL A 3 4.35 -7.67 11.02
N PRO A 4 5.35 -6.77 11.15
CA PRO A 4 5.59 -6.09 12.41
C PRO A 4 4.33 -5.37 12.92
N PRO A 5 4.09 -5.29 14.24
CA PRO A 5 2.87 -4.69 14.81
C PRO A 5 2.56 -3.29 14.27
N LYS A 6 3.56 -2.45 14.05
CA LYS A 6 3.41 -1.10 13.49
C LYS A 6 2.88 -1.05 12.05
N PHE A 7 2.89 -2.19 11.35
CA PHE A 7 2.36 -2.34 10.00
C PHE A 7 1.13 -3.26 9.95
N ALA A 8 0.46 -3.48 11.09
CA ALA A 8 -0.70 -4.37 11.17
C ALA A 8 -1.82 -4.01 10.18
N GLY A 9 -1.99 -2.72 9.84
CA GLY A 9 -2.97 -2.25 8.86
C GLY A 9 -2.73 -2.74 7.43
N LEU A 10 -1.56 -3.32 7.12
CA LEU A 10 -1.34 -3.99 5.83
C LEU A 10 -2.21 -5.24 5.65
N LYS A 11 -2.72 -5.82 6.73
CA LYS A 11 -3.67 -6.94 6.68
C LYS A 11 -5.06 -6.46 6.28
N LEU A 12 -5.71 -7.16 5.36
CA LEU A 12 -7.07 -6.86 4.91
C LEU A 12 -8.09 -6.94 6.06
N SER A 13 -7.87 -7.86 7.01
CA SER A 13 -8.69 -7.99 8.20
C SER A 13 -7.80 -8.03 9.44
N ALA A 14 -8.04 -7.12 10.39
CA ALA A 14 -7.36 -7.13 11.69
C ALA A 14 -7.70 -8.36 12.53
N SER A 15 -8.83 -9.01 12.24
CA SER A 15 -9.33 -10.21 12.95
C SER A 15 -8.77 -11.52 12.39
N ALA A 16 -8.00 -11.49 11.31
CA ALA A 16 -7.34 -12.70 10.84
C ALA A 16 -6.40 -13.24 11.93
N PRO A 17 -6.50 -14.52 12.31
CA PRO A 17 -5.63 -15.10 13.32
C PRO A 17 -4.17 -14.87 12.96
N GLN A 18 -3.31 -14.68 13.97
CA GLN A 18 -1.87 -14.51 13.75
C GLN A 18 -1.22 -15.74 13.08
N ALA A 19 -1.92 -16.88 13.10
CA ALA A 19 -1.53 -18.16 12.53
C ALA A 19 -2.50 -18.62 11.43
N SER A 20 -2.82 -17.76 10.44
CA SER A 20 -3.55 -18.20 9.25
C SER A 20 -2.72 -19.25 8.51
N GLN A 21 -3.37 -20.29 7.97
CA GLN A 21 -2.72 -21.38 7.23
C GLN A 21 -2.06 -20.87 5.94
N HIS A 22 -2.71 -19.88 5.30
CA HIS A 22 -2.27 -19.33 4.04
C HIS A 22 -2.06 -17.82 4.12
N THR A 23 -1.09 -17.33 3.34
CA THR A 23 -0.81 -15.89 3.19
C THR A 23 -0.79 -15.53 1.70
N LEU A 24 -1.61 -14.57 1.32
CA LEU A 24 -1.62 -13.95 0.00
C LEU A 24 -1.04 -12.54 0.14
N GLU A 25 0.02 -12.24 -0.58
CA GLU A 25 0.69 -10.94 -0.56
C GLU A 25 0.55 -10.27 -1.92
N LEU A 26 0.01 -9.07 -1.94
CA LEU A 26 -0.18 -8.25 -3.13
C LEU A 26 0.81 -7.09 -3.09
N TYR A 27 1.86 -7.14 -3.91
CA TYR A 27 2.85 -6.07 -4.04
C TYR A 27 2.35 -5.06 -5.06
N LEU A 28 1.94 -3.89 -4.59
CA LEU A 28 1.21 -2.91 -5.37
C LEU A 28 1.84 -1.52 -5.27
N ASP A 29 1.81 -0.78 -6.38
CA ASP A 29 2.19 0.63 -6.46
C ASP A 29 0.95 1.49 -6.71
N TYR A 30 0.76 2.52 -5.90
CA TYR A 30 -0.41 3.40 -5.99
C TYR A 30 -0.53 4.16 -7.32
N VAL A 31 0.55 4.36 -8.05
CA VAL A 31 0.52 5.03 -9.36
C VAL A 31 0.67 4.07 -10.55
N CYS A 32 0.67 2.76 -10.29
CA CYS A 32 0.64 1.75 -11.34
C CYS A 32 -0.81 1.43 -11.74
N PRO A 33 -1.24 1.63 -13.01
CA PRO A 33 -2.61 1.33 -13.45
C PRO A 33 -2.99 -0.15 -13.30
N PHE A 34 -2.03 -1.05 -13.46
CA PHE A 34 -2.25 -2.49 -13.29
C PHE A 34 -2.45 -2.86 -11.82
N SER A 35 -1.73 -2.18 -10.90
CA SER A 35 -1.96 -2.32 -9.46
C SER A 35 -3.37 -1.86 -9.06
N ALA A 36 -3.84 -0.72 -9.60
CA ALA A 36 -5.20 -0.24 -9.35
C ALA A 36 -6.25 -1.24 -9.82
N LYS A 37 -6.06 -1.83 -11.01
CA LYS A 37 -6.96 -2.82 -11.56
C LYS A 37 -7.07 -4.04 -10.65
N MET A 38 -5.93 -4.62 -10.24
CA MET A 38 -5.89 -5.75 -9.31
C MET A 38 -6.51 -5.40 -7.96
N PHE A 39 -6.10 -4.27 -7.37
CA PHE A 39 -6.59 -3.84 -6.07
C PHE A 39 -8.11 -3.65 -6.06
N ASN A 40 -8.65 -2.93 -7.04
CA ASN A 40 -10.08 -2.62 -7.08
C ASN A 40 -10.94 -3.88 -7.18
N THR A 41 -10.56 -4.84 -8.03
CA THR A 41 -11.25 -6.13 -8.13
C THR A 41 -11.17 -6.91 -6.82
N PHE A 42 -9.97 -7.02 -6.25
CA PHE A 42 -9.77 -7.77 -5.01
C PHE A 42 -10.45 -7.12 -3.80
N TYR A 43 -10.39 -5.78 -3.70
CA TYR A 43 -11.02 -5.03 -2.60
C TYR A 43 -12.55 -5.12 -2.65
N ALA A 44 -13.15 -5.11 -3.83
CA ALA A 44 -14.59 -5.32 -3.98
C ALA A 44 -15.04 -6.69 -3.42
N MET A 45 -14.20 -7.71 -3.55
CA MET A 45 -14.44 -9.07 -3.03
C MET A 45 -14.10 -9.22 -1.54
N SER A 46 -13.50 -8.21 -0.90
CA SER A 46 -12.95 -8.36 0.46
C SER A 46 -13.95 -8.83 1.52
N PRO A 47 -15.24 -8.43 1.52
CA PRO A 47 -16.22 -8.95 2.47
C PRO A 47 -16.48 -10.46 2.28
N GLN A 48 -16.58 -10.91 1.04
CA GLN A 48 -16.79 -12.32 0.71
C GLN A 48 -15.55 -13.16 1.07
N ILE A 49 -14.35 -12.65 0.76
CA ILE A 49 -13.09 -13.30 1.12
C ILE A 49 -12.96 -13.44 2.64
N ALA A 50 -13.26 -12.39 3.38
CA ALA A 50 -13.21 -12.43 4.85
C ALA A 50 -14.20 -13.45 5.43
N LEU A 51 -15.41 -13.54 4.88
CA LEU A 51 -16.43 -14.48 5.33
C LEU A 51 -16.04 -15.94 5.03
N GLN A 52 -15.55 -16.19 3.82
CA GLN A 52 -15.32 -17.56 3.34
C GLN A 52 -13.96 -18.12 3.76
N TYR A 53 -12.94 -17.29 3.77
CA TYR A 53 -11.54 -17.69 3.97
C TYR A 53 -10.86 -17.05 5.19
N GLY A 54 -11.51 -16.08 5.87
CA GLY A 54 -10.89 -15.27 6.93
C GLY A 54 -10.12 -16.05 8.01
N PRO A 55 -10.58 -17.22 8.48
CA PRO A 55 -9.82 -18.01 9.46
C PRO A 55 -8.57 -18.67 8.89
N ARG A 56 -8.53 -18.92 7.58
CA ARG A 56 -7.47 -19.69 6.90
C ARG A 56 -6.54 -18.84 6.06
N LEU A 57 -6.99 -17.67 5.59
CA LEU A 57 -6.27 -16.81 4.67
C LEU A 57 -5.98 -15.44 5.30
N GLN A 58 -4.71 -15.08 5.37
CA GLN A 58 -4.27 -13.72 5.61
C GLN A 58 -3.95 -13.05 4.27
N VAL A 59 -4.55 -11.90 4.00
CA VAL A 59 -4.23 -11.08 2.83
C VAL A 59 -3.44 -9.86 3.26
N LEU A 60 -2.33 -9.58 2.58
CA LEU A 60 -1.43 -8.48 2.87
C LEU A 60 -1.28 -7.58 1.65
N PHE A 61 -1.51 -6.28 1.83
CA PHE A 61 -1.05 -5.27 0.90
C PHE A 61 0.44 -5.02 1.17
N ARG A 62 1.29 -5.21 0.18
CA ARG A 62 2.72 -4.87 0.22
C ARG A 62 2.94 -3.61 -0.61
N GLN A 63 3.42 -2.56 0.03
CA GLN A 63 3.74 -1.30 -0.63
C GLN A 63 5.01 -1.47 -1.47
N HIS A 64 4.89 -1.48 -2.80
CA HIS A 64 6.02 -1.68 -3.71
C HIS A 64 6.21 -0.47 -4.64
N ILE A 65 7.28 0.28 -4.43
CA ILE A 65 7.59 1.51 -5.16
C ILE A 65 8.24 1.21 -6.49
N GLN A 66 7.62 1.66 -7.60
CA GLN A 66 8.24 1.62 -8.92
C GLN A 66 9.04 2.90 -9.17
N PRO A 67 10.36 2.81 -9.34
CA PRO A 67 11.23 3.99 -9.45
C PRO A 67 11.00 4.83 -10.73
N TRP A 68 10.36 4.27 -11.76
CA TRP A 68 9.99 5.00 -12.97
C TRP A 68 8.66 5.76 -12.88
N HIS A 69 7.97 5.68 -11.74
CA HIS A 69 6.84 6.54 -11.39
C HIS A 69 7.30 7.58 -10.36
N PRO A 70 7.63 8.83 -10.72
CA PRO A 70 8.26 9.80 -9.82
C PRO A 70 7.48 10.09 -8.54
N SER A 71 6.15 10.06 -8.62
CA SER A 71 5.25 10.29 -7.48
C SER A 71 5.02 9.04 -6.61
N SER A 72 5.48 7.85 -7.04
CA SER A 72 5.26 6.59 -6.31
C SER A 72 5.75 6.67 -4.86
N THR A 73 6.98 7.17 -4.65
CA THR A 73 7.51 7.35 -3.30
C THR A 73 6.59 8.18 -2.41
N LEU A 74 6.07 9.30 -2.92
CA LEU A 74 5.21 10.22 -2.15
C LEU A 74 3.87 9.59 -1.77
N THR A 75 3.28 8.85 -2.69
CA THR A 75 2.01 8.13 -2.44
C THR A 75 2.20 6.99 -1.43
N HIS A 76 3.34 6.30 -1.47
CA HIS A 76 3.68 5.27 -0.50
C HIS A 76 4.05 5.84 0.87
N GLU A 77 4.71 6.99 0.94
CA GLU A 77 4.89 7.73 2.19
C GLU A 77 3.54 8.05 2.84
N ALA A 78 2.55 8.46 2.05
CA ALA A 78 1.18 8.68 2.53
C ALA A 78 0.57 7.39 3.10
N GLY A 79 0.71 6.26 2.44
CA GLY A 79 0.28 4.96 2.97
C GLY A 79 0.94 4.62 4.33
N VAL A 80 2.23 4.89 4.48
CA VAL A 80 2.94 4.68 5.76
C VAL A 80 2.45 5.63 6.84
N ALA A 81 2.13 6.89 6.49
CA ALA A 81 1.55 7.83 7.45
C ALA A 81 0.18 7.36 7.97
N VAL A 82 -0.66 6.76 7.10
CA VAL A 82 -1.91 6.11 7.52
C VAL A 82 -1.65 4.96 8.47
N LEU A 83 -0.71 4.07 8.16
CA LEU A 83 -0.35 2.95 9.04
C LEU A 83 0.08 3.40 10.43
N ARG A 84 0.69 4.57 10.54
CA ARG A 84 1.13 5.14 11.81
C ARG A 84 0.01 5.78 12.61
N LEU A 85 -0.94 6.46 11.94
CA LEU A 85 -2.00 7.21 12.60
C LEU A 85 -3.27 6.39 12.88
N ALA A 86 -3.66 5.56 11.89
CA ALA A 86 -4.92 4.83 11.90
C ALA A 86 -4.79 3.57 11.00
N PRO A 87 -4.05 2.54 11.46
CA PRO A 87 -3.75 1.36 10.66
C PRO A 87 -5.01 0.64 10.15
N GLU A 88 -6.11 0.72 10.87
CA GLU A 88 -7.42 0.18 10.47
C GLU A 88 -8.03 0.88 9.25
N LYS A 89 -7.55 2.08 8.92
CA LYS A 89 -7.99 2.88 7.75
C LYS A 89 -7.15 2.66 6.50
N PHE A 90 -6.11 1.81 6.58
CA PHE A 90 -5.15 1.67 5.49
C PHE A 90 -5.79 1.20 4.18
N TRP A 91 -6.69 0.22 4.23
CA TRP A 91 -7.34 -0.30 3.03
C TRP A 91 -8.36 0.69 2.45
N ASP A 92 -9.12 1.38 3.30
CA ASP A 92 -10.05 2.45 2.88
C ASP A 92 -9.29 3.61 2.22
N PHE A 93 -8.16 4.03 2.82
CA PHE A 93 -7.27 5.03 2.23
C PHE A 93 -6.71 4.56 0.89
N SER A 94 -6.24 3.32 0.82
CA SER A 94 -5.71 2.75 -0.42
C SER A 94 -6.77 2.74 -1.52
N ALA A 95 -8.02 2.40 -1.21
CA ALA A 95 -9.12 2.45 -2.16
C ALA A 95 -9.41 3.89 -2.64
N ALA A 96 -9.43 4.85 -1.72
CA ALA A 96 -9.62 6.26 -2.06
C ALA A 96 -8.47 6.80 -2.93
N LEU A 97 -7.24 6.39 -2.65
CA LEU A 97 -6.07 6.81 -3.41
C LEU A 97 -6.04 6.18 -4.81
N PHE A 98 -6.30 4.87 -4.95
CA PHE A 98 -6.39 4.23 -6.27
C PHE A 98 -7.51 4.82 -7.13
N LYS A 99 -8.63 5.18 -6.54
CA LYS A 99 -9.73 5.87 -7.26
C LYS A 99 -9.29 7.21 -7.84
N ARG A 100 -8.31 7.87 -7.23
CA ARG A 100 -7.77 9.17 -7.62
C ARG A 100 -6.34 9.09 -8.17
N GLN A 101 -5.83 7.90 -8.50
CA GLN A 101 -4.42 7.71 -8.84
C GLN A 101 -3.94 8.56 -10.02
N THR A 102 -4.80 8.85 -11.02
CA THR A 102 -4.46 9.68 -12.17
C THR A 102 -4.06 11.10 -11.79
N GLU A 103 -4.48 11.57 -10.62
CA GLU A 103 -4.06 12.87 -10.08
C GLU A 103 -2.57 12.91 -9.69
N PHE A 104 -1.93 11.74 -9.60
CA PHE A 104 -0.53 11.56 -9.22
C PHE A 104 0.32 11.01 -10.37
N PHE A 105 -0.21 10.95 -11.59
CA PHE A 105 0.56 10.58 -12.79
C PHE A 105 1.45 11.73 -13.24
N ASP A 106 2.50 11.43 -14.01
CA ASP A 106 3.57 12.35 -14.40
C ASP A 106 3.05 13.71 -14.89
N VAL A 107 2.11 13.71 -15.83
CA VAL A 107 1.53 14.94 -16.39
C VAL A 107 0.81 15.75 -15.30
N SER A 108 0.13 15.09 -14.36
CA SER A 108 -0.65 15.75 -13.31
C SER A 108 0.22 16.42 -12.24
N VAL A 109 1.45 15.92 -12.04
CA VAL A 109 2.35 16.41 -10.98
C VAL A 109 3.59 17.13 -11.49
N VAL A 110 3.75 17.29 -12.80
CA VAL A 110 4.99 17.79 -13.44
C VAL A 110 5.47 19.15 -12.89
N ASN A 111 4.55 20.00 -12.46
CA ASN A 111 4.86 21.34 -11.90
C ASN A 111 4.54 21.41 -10.39
N GLU A 112 4.32 20.28 -9.73
CA GLU A 112 3.90 20.24 -8.33
C GLU A 112 5.12 20.11 -7.41
N THR A 113 5.16 20.87 -6.35
CA THR A 113 6.18 20.68 -5.32
C THR A 113 5.84 19.45 -4.47
N ARG A 114 6.87 18.81 -3.89
CA ARG A 114 6.68 17.66 -2.98
C ARG A 114 5.68 17.94 -1.87
N ASN A 115 5.78 19.10 -1.20
CA ASN A 115 4.88 19.47 -0.12
C ASN A 115 3.45 19.78 -0.60
N ALA A 116 3.27 20.25 -1.85
CA ALA A 116 1.94 20.42 -2.45
C ALA A 116 1.27 19.05 -2.70
N THR A 117 2.01 18.08 -3.21
CA THR A 117 1.53 16.70 -3.36
C THR A 117 1.07 16.12 -2.03
N TYR A 118 1.84 16.31 -0.94
CA TYR A 118 1.41 15.86 0.39
C TYR A 118 0.13 16.54 0.87
N GLY A 119 -0.06 17.82 0.55
CA GLY A 119 -1.31 18.53 0.84
C GLY A 119 -2.53 17.90 0.17
N ARG A 120 -2.38 17.40 -1.06
CA ARG A 120 -3.44 16.68 -1.77
C ARG A 120 -3.70 15.28 -1.18
N LEU A 121 -2.62 14.56 -0.82
CA LEU A 121 -2.71 13.26 -0.15
C LEU A 121 -3.38 13.37 1.22
N ALA A 122 -3.13 14.48 1.96
CA ALA A 122 -3.79 14.75 3.23
C ALA A 122 -5.32 14.89 3.08
N LYS A 123 -5.80 15.51 1.98
CA LYS A 123 -7.24 15.58 1.69
C LYS A 123 -7.85 14.21 1.38
N ILE A 124 -7.09 13.32 0.76
CA ILE A 124 -7.54 11.93 0.58
C ILE A 124 -7.63 11.23 1.94
N ALA A 125 -6.62 11.41 2.81
CA ALA A 125 -6.66 10.87 4.16
C ALA A 125 -7.85 11.43 4.97
N GLY A 126 -8.14 12.74 4.87
CA GLY A 126 -9.30 13.37 5.47
C GLY A 126 -10.62 12.77 5.01
N SER A 127 -10.74 12.40 3.72
CA SER A 127 -11.95 11.80 3.16
C SER A 127 -12.30 10.42 3.75
N VAL A 128 -11.34 9.75 4.37
CA VAL A 128 -11.53 8.47 5.07
C VAL A 128 -11.48 8.61 6.59
N GLY A 129 -11.53 9.85 7.09
CA GLY A 129 -11.68 10.17 8.50
C GLY A 129 -10.38 10.36 9.29
N LEU A 130 -9.23 10.54 8.63
CA LEU A 130 -8.00 10.94 9.31
C LEU A 130 -7.94 12.45 9.52
N ASP A 131 -7.23 12.88 10.58
CA ASP A 131 -6.88 14.28 10.79
C ASP A 131 -5.83 14.73 9.76
N GLU A 132 -6.24 15.59 8.82
CA GLU A 132 -5.38 16.08 7.74
C GLU A 132 -4.11 16.79 8.26
N LYS A 133 -4.23 17.53 9.37
CA LYS A 133 -3.09 18.24 9.94
C LYS A 133 -2.05 17.27 10.51
N LYS A 134 -2.47 16.32 11.34
CA LYS A 134 -1.57 15.30 11.90
C LYS A 134 -0.92 14.46 10.80
N PHE A 135 -1.70 14.13 9.76
CA PHE A 135 -1.21 13.40 8.60
C PHE A 135 -0.13 14.20 7.85
N LEU A 136 -0.38 15.47 7.58
CA LEU A 136 0.55 16.35 6.87
C LEU A 136 1.82 16.61 7.70
N ASP A 137 1.69 16.75 9.02
CA ASP A 137 2.83 16.93 9.93
C ASP A 137 3.83 15.76 9.87
N LEU A 138 3.37 14.53 9.57
CA LEU A 138 4.27 13.37 9.36
C LEU A 138 5.04 13.43 8.04
N LEU A 139 4.48 14.05 7.02
CA LEU A 139 4.96 13.98 5.63
C LEU A 139 5.75 15.21 5.19
N ARG A 140 5.46 16.37 5.77
CA ARG A 140 6.06 17.63 5.33
C ARG A 140 7.59 17.59 5.45
N ILE A 141 8.25 17.99 4.36
CA ILE A 141 9.68 18.22 4.36
C ILE A 141 9.93 19.63 4.88
N PRO A 142 10.82 19.80 5.90
CA PRO A 142 11.21 21.12 6.37
C PRO A 142 11.96 21.91 5.29
N GLU A 143 11.82 23.23 5.30
CA GLU A 143 12.50 24.13 4.35
C GLU A 143 13.93 24.46 4.79
N ALA A 144 14.29 24.14 6.02
CA ALA A 144 15.62 24.35 6.58
C ALA A 144 16.42 23.03 6.66
N PRO A 145 17.75 23.09 6.63
CA PRO A 145 18.61 21.94 6.94
C PRO A 145 18.30 21.38 8.33
N GLY A 146 18.65 20.11 8.54
CA GLY A 146 18.65 19.51 9.88
C GLY A 146 19.67 20.18 10.81
N ASP A 147 19.55 19.95 12.12
CA ASP A 147 20.43 20.52 13.15
C ASP A 147 21.92 20.18 12.93
N ASP A 148 22.21 19.10 12.26
CA ASP A 148 23.53 18.65 11.86
C ASP A 148 24.01 19.22 10.50
N GLY A 149 23.24 20.13 9.90
CA GLY A 149 23.51 20.76 8.59
C GLY A 149 23.18 19.87 7.37
N HIS A 150 22.64 18.67 7.58
CA HIS A 150 22.24 17.80 6.48
C HIS A 150 21.04 18.36 5.71
N LEU A 151 21.11 18.33 4.39
CA LEU A 151 20.03 18.77 3.48
C LEU A 151 19.02 17.66 3.15
N ASN A 152 19.42 16.40 3.25
CA ASN A 152 18.56 15.25 2.96
C ASN A 152 17.88 14.75 4.23
N VAL A 153 17.07 15.60 4.83
CA VAL A 153 16.44 15.37 6.14
C VAL A 153 15.31 14.35 6.13
N GLY A 154 14.64 14.15 4.97
CA GLY A 154 13.47 13.29 4.89
C GLY A 154 12.26 13.85 5.64
N ASN A 155 11.33 12.97 5.99
CA ASN A 155 10.16 13.24 6.84
C ASN A 155 10.07 12.22 7.98
N GLN A 156 9.03 12.33 8.83
CA GLN A 156 8.94 11.50 10.04
C GLN A 156 8.73 10.00 9.75
N ILE A 157 8.30 9.62 8.54
CA ILE A 157 8.05 8.22 8.17
C ILE A 157 9.15 7.62 7.27
N THR A 158 10.16 8.38 6.92
CA THR A 158 11.23 7.96 5.98
C THR A 158 11.87 6.62 6.38
N ASN A 159 12.12 6.40 7.68
CA ASN A 159 12.75 5.16 8.14
C ASN A 159 11.82 3.94 8.03
N ASP A 160 10.51 4.13 8.18
CA ASP A 160 9.52 3.08 7.99
C ASP A 160 9.43 2.68 6.52
N LEU A 161 9.40 3.68 5.62
CA LEU A 161 9.43 3.43 4.19
C LEU A 161 10.72 2.73 3.74
N LYS A 162 11.88 3.14 4.27
CA LYS A 162 13.17 2.46 4.01
C LYS A 162 13.12 0.98 4.39
N TRP A 163 12.45 0.65 5.50
CA TRP A 163 12.29 -0.75 5.91
C TRP A 163 11.47 -1.54 4.88
N ILE A 164 10.35 -1.00 4.41
CA ILE A 164 9.49 -1.61 3.39
C ILE A 164 10.30 -1.87 2.11
N ILE A 165 10.96 -0.83 1.58
CA ILE A 165 11.77 -0.93 0.36
C ILE A 165 12.88 -1.99 0.48
N LYS A 166 13.57 -2.03 1.63
CA LYS A 166 14.62 -3.03 1.87
C LYS A 166 14.06 -4.45 1.90
N THR A 167 12.89 -4.64 2.49
CA THR A 167 12.21 -5.93 2.54
C THR A 167 11.88 -6.42 1.14
N ASP A 168 11.28 -5.58 0.30
CA ASP A 168 10.94 -5.92 -1.08
C ASP A 168 12.18 -6.32 -1.90
N ARG A 169 13.28 -5.59 -1.73
CA ARG A 169 14.55 -5.88 -2.40
C ARG A 169 15.16 -7.22 -1.98
N VAL A 170 15.08 -7.56 -0.69
CA VAL A 170 15.59 -8.85 -0.17
C VAL A 170 14.77 -10.02 -0.71
N ILE A 171 13.45 -9.82 -0.86
CA ILE A 171 12.54 -10.84 -1.40
C ILE A 171 12.69 -10.97 -2.92
N GLY A 172 13.24 -9.95 -3.59
CA GLY A 172 13.45 -9.95 -5.04
C GLY A 172 12.23 -9.49 -5.83
N VAL A 173 11.33 -8.70 -5.24
CA VAL A 173 10.22 -8.09 -5.98
C VAL A 173 10.74 -6.93 -6.82
N HIS A 174 10.47 -6.96 -8.12
CA HIS A 174 11.00 -5.99 -9.09
C HIS A 174 9.93 -5.17 -9.82
N VAL A 175 8.69 -5.66 -9.85
CA VAL A 175 7.59 -5.04 -10.60
C VAL A 175 6.30 -5.07 -9.79
N SER A 176 5.36 -4.18 -10.14
CA SER A 176 4.00 -4.17 -9.61
C SER A 176 2.96 -4.30 -10.75
N PRO A 177 1.84 -5.00 -10.51
CA PRO A 177 1.60 -5.85 -9.36
C PRO A 177 2.40 -7.16 -9.40
N THR A 178 2.88 -7.61 -8.26
CA THR A 178 3.40 -8.97 -8.08
C THR A 178 2.61 -9.64 -6.96
N VAL A 179 2.31 -10.92 -7.11
CA VAL A 179 1.55 -11.72 -6.14
C VAL A 179 2.43 -12.83 -5.58
N PHE A 180 2.40 -12.99 -4.25
CA PHE A 180 2.99 -14.13 -3.57
C PHE A 180 1.91 -14.90 -2.83
N PHE A 181 1.97 -16.22 -2.90
CA PHE A 181 1.14 -17.11 -2.11
C PHE A 181 2.03 -18.03 -1.29
N ASN A 182 1.84 -18.01 0.03
CA ASN A 182 2.67 -18.79 0.97
C ASN A 182 4.19 -18.58 0.80
N GLY A 183 4.59 -17.37 0.41
CA GLY A 183 5.99 -17.00 0.24
C GLY A 183 6.60 -17.35 -1.13
N VAL A 184 5.80 -17.88 -2.06
CA VAL A 184 6.22 -18.20 -3.43
C VAL A 184 5.53 -17.24 -4.41
N GLU A 185 6.28 -16.72 -5.39
CA GLU A 185 5.73 -15.86 -6.43
C GLU A 185 4.71 -16.62 -7.29
N GLU A 186 3.49 -16.10 -7.34
CA GLU A 186 2.37 -16.68 -8.08
C GLU A 186 2.23 -15.98 -9.44
N ARG A 187 2.88 -16.54 -10.45
CA ARG A 187 2.92 -15.99 -11.82
C ARG A 187 1.66 -16.23 -12.63
N GLY A 188 0.81 -17.14 -12.18
CA GLY A 188 -0.47 -17.43 -12.83
C GLY A 188 -1.52 -16.35 -12.61
N VAL A 189 -1.36 -15.51 -11.57
CA VAL A 189 -2.31 -14.45 -11.23
C VAL A 189 -2.02 -13.19 -12.03
N SER A 190 -2.97 -12.80 -12.88
CA SER A 190 -2.89 -11.58 -13.70
C SER A 190 -3.57 -10.40 -13.00
N SER A 191 -3.06 -9.19 -13.25
CA SER A 191 -3.73 -7.94 -12.85
C SER A 191 -5.12 -7.77 -13.47
N SER A 192 -5.42 -8.53 -14.51
CA SER A 192 -6.72 -8.52 -15.20
C SER A 192 -7.70 -9.59 -14.70
N PHE A 193 -7.36 -10.35 -13.64
CA PHE A 193 -8.29 -11.30 -13.07
C PHE A 193 -9.61 -10.63 -12.72
N THR A 194 -10.70 -11.23 -13.21
CA THR A 194 -12.07 -10.90 -12.80
C THR A 194 -12.36 -11.45 -11.41
N GLU A 195 -13.45 -11.01 -10.78
CA GLU A 195 -13.91 -11.58 -9.51
C GLU A 195 -14.11 -13.10 -9.60
N ALA A 196 -14.65 -13.60 -10.70
CA ALA A 196 -14.85 -15.05 -10.93
C ALA A 196 -13.51 -15.80 -10.97
N GLN A 197 -12.51 -15.26 -11.64
CA GLN A 197 -11.17 -15.89 -11.72
C GLN A 197 -10.47 -15.85 -10.35
N TRP A 198 -10.61 -14.78 -9.59
CA TRP A 198 -10.12 -14.73 -8.21
C TRP A 198 -10.83 -15.75 -7.31
N ALA A 199 -12.16 -15.86 -7.43
CA ALA A 199 -12.93 -16.82 -6.64
C ALA A 199 -12.54 -18.28 -6.97
N GLU A 200 -12.35 -18.60 -8.24
CA GLU A 200 -11.86 -19.91 -8.68
C GLU A 200 -10.46 -20.19 -8.15
N TRP A 201 -9.54 -19.25 -8.31
CA TRP A 201 -8.16 -19.40 -7.85
C TRP A 201 -8.11 -19.61 -6.31
N LEU A 202 -8.86 -18.81 -5.55
CA LEU A 202 -8.95 -18.95 -4.08
C LEU A 202 -9.52 -20.32 -3.67
N ALA A 203 -10.55 -20.80 -4.37
CA ALA A 203 -11.16 -22.09 -4.06
C ALA A 203 -10.20 -23.27 -4.30
N GLN A 204 -9.31 -23.14 -5.27
CA GLN A 204 -8.32 -24.17 -5.59
C GLN A 204 -7.10 -24.16 -4.64
N ASN A 205 -6.75 -23.01 -4.08
CA ASN A 205 -5.50 -22.84 -3.36
C ASN A 205 -5.66 -22.67 -1.83
N VAL A 206 -6.81 -22.20 -1.37
CA VAL A 206 -7.08 -21.98 0.08
C VAL A 206 -7.92 -23.12 0.61
N VAL A 207 -7.27 -24.21 0.96
CA VAL A 207 -7.88 -25.46 1.46
C VAL A 207 -7.83 -25.56 2.98
#